data_26918d3c24212753bd8caeb6f3579859
#
_entry.id   26918d3c24212753bd8caeb6f3579859
#
_cell.length_a   1.000
_cell.length_b   1.000
_cell.length_c   1.000
_cell.angle_alpha   90.00
_cell.angle_beta   90.00
_cell.angle_gamma   90.00
#
_symmetry.space_group_name_H-M   'P 1'
#
loop_
_entity.id
_entity.type
_entity.pdbx_description
1 polymer ?
#
loop_
_entity_poly.entity_id
_entity_poly.type
_entity_poly.pdbx_seq_one_letter_code
_entity_poly.pdbx_strand_id
1 'polypeptide(L)'
;MKKFLFSSLLISLTTLSATEVLISKDSLSIETVEEKFNFTEEKTLTAIQTENYEYIDQLIQSGKINPRMKINGKPLIIHAAIHDKAEMILLLATHGAMLVEPICDEGKDIMEHAKENNAIHAQAQIIIIKA
;
A
#
# COMPACT_ATOMS: atom_id res chain seq x y z
N MET A 1 -8.57 48.69 -40.02
CA MET A 1 -9.42 48.21 -38.93
C MET A 1 -9.63 46.70 -38.92
N LYS A 2 -9.91 46.07 -40.04
CA LYS A 2 -10.12 44.61 -40.13
C LYS A 2 -8.90 43.78 -39.78
N LYS A 3 -7.68 44.26 -40.01
CA LYS A 3 -6.42 43.56 -39.64
C LYS A 3 -6.14 43.50 -38.14
N PHE A 4 -6.63 44.44 -37.37
CA PHE A 4 -6.47 44.44 -35.90
C PHE A 4 -7.34 43.40 -35.20
N LEU A 5 -8.52 43.12 -35.71
CA LEU A 5 -9.43 42.11 -35.17
C LEU A 5 -8.89 40.70 -35.37
N PHE A 6 -8.20 40.43 -36.46
CA PHE A 6 -7.56 39.14 -36.73
C PHE A 6 -6.35 38.88 -35.85
N SER A 7 -5.61 39.94 -35.51
CA SER A 7 -4.44 39.83 -34.61
C SER A 7 -4.83 39.48 -33.18
N SER A 8 -5.92 40.03 -32.68
CA SER A 8 -6.38 39.70 -31.32
C SER A 8 -6.98 38.31 -31.21
N LEU A 9 -7.55 37.79 -32.28
CA LEU A 9 -8.08 36.42 -32.30
C LEU A 9 -6.98 35.37 -32.28
N LEU A 10 -5.85 35.62 -32.93
CA LEU A 10 -4.67 34.75 -32.93
C LEU A 10 -3.99 34.68 -31.54
N ILE A 11 -3.97 35.77 -30.79
CA ILE A 11 -3.39 35.85 -29.44
C ILE A 11 -4.23 35.05 -28.45
N SER A 12 -5.56 35.04 -28.60
CA SER A 12 -6.42 34.25 -27.70
C SER A 12 -6.31 32.75 -27.94
N LEU A 13 -6.03 32.30 -29.15
CA LEU A 13 -5.79 30.90 -29.49
C LEU A 13 -4.47 30.37 -28.91
N THR A 14 -3.42 31.18 -28.86
CA THR A 14 -2.14 30.78 -28.27
C THR A 14 -2.18 30.66 -26.75
N THR A 15 -2.98 31.47 -26.08
CA THR A 15 -3.16 31.33 -24.62
C THR A 15 -3.97 30.09 -24.24
N LEU A 16 -4.92 29.67 -25.02
CA LEU A 16 -5.68 28.43 -24.77
C LEU A 16 -4.84 27.18 -24.90
N SER A 17 -3.93 27.10 -25.87
CA SER A 17 -3.06 25.94 -26.04
C SER A 17 -2.01 25.81 -24.91
N ALA A 18 -1.55 26.91 -24.33
CA ALA A 18 -0.67 26.90 -23.19
C ALA A 18 -1.35 26.37 -21.90
N THR A 19 -2.65 26.65 -21.73
CA THR A 19 -3.44 26.17 -20.60
C THR A 19 -3.71 24.66 -20.70
N GLU A 20 -3.96 24.13 -21.87
CA GLU A 20 -4.14 22.68 -22.10
C GLU A 20 -2.88 21.88 -21.79
N VAL A 21 -1.70 22.38 -22.13
CA VAL A 21 -0.41 21.74 -21.84
C VAL A 21 -0.15 21.68 -20.32
N LEU A 22 -0.53 22.68 -19.54
CA LEU A 22 -0.41 22.70 -18.09
C LEU A 22 -1.35 21.68 -17.41
N ILE A 23 -2.58 21.53 -17.87
CA ILE A 23 -3.55 20.57 -17.36
C ILE A 23 -3.09 19.13 -17.63
N SER A 24 -2.53 18.82 -18.78
CA SER A 24 -2.03 17.48 -19.09
C SER A 24 -0.78 17.09 -18.28
N LYS A 25 0.04 18.05 -17.87
CA LYS A 25 1.16 17.78 -16.94
C LYS A 25 0.68 17.48 -15.53
N ASP A 26 -0.33 18.16 -15.05
CA ASP A 26 -0.91 17.92 -13.73
C ASP A 26 -1.63 16.56 -13.67
N SER A 27 -2.33 16.16 -14.72
CA SER A 27 -2.97 14.84 -14.78
C SER A 27 -1.96 13.70 -14.88
N LEU A 28 -0.81 13.88 -15.54
CA LEU A 28 0.28 12.89 -15.57
C LEU A 28 0.95 12.70 -14.20
N SER A 29 1.10 13.75 -13.41
CA SER A 29 1.66 13.64 -12.06
C SER A 29 0.70 12.98 -11.06
N ILE A 30 -0.61 13.14 -11.25
CA ILE A 30 -1.64 12.47 -10.46
C ILE A 30 -1.70 10.98 -10.78
N GLU A 31 -1.63 10.58 -12.06
CA GLU A 31 -1.58 9.19 -12.48
C GLU A 31 -0.37 8.44 -11.90
N THR A 32 0.80 9.06 -11.86
CA THR A 32 2.01 8.44 -11.28
C THR A 32 1.91 8.23 -9.77
N VAL A 33 1.22 9.10 -9.05
CA VAL A 33 0.99 8.94 -7.61
C VAL A 33 -0.04 7.85 -7.32
N GLU A 34 -1.12 7.77 -8.08
CA GLU A 34 -2.12 6.73 -7.94
C GLU A 34 -1.58 5.34 -8.29
N GLU A 35 -0.72 5.23 -9.29
CA GLU A 35 -0.09 3.97 -9.68
C GLU A 35 0.86 3.45 -8.58
N LYS A 36 1.53 4.33 -7.87
CA LYS A 36 2.45 3.97 -6.76
C LYS A 36 1.72 3.24 -5.61
N PHE A 37 0.48 3.59 -5.34
CA PHE A 37 -0.31 3.02 -4.25
C PHE A 37 -1.46 2.13 -4.73
N ASN A 38 -1.35 1.60 -5.95
CA ASN A 38 -2.37 0.71 -6.47
C ASN A 38 -2.26 -0.66 -5.80
N PHE A 39 -3.39 -1.15 -5.29
CA PHE A 39 -3.45 -2.46 -4.64
C PHE A 39 -3.29 -3.59 -5.65
N THR A 40 -2.36 -4.48 -5.39
CA THR A 40 -2.34 -5.84 -5.91
C THR A 40 -1.83 -6.77 -4.80
N GLU A 41 -2.30 -8.02 -4.80
CA GLU A 41 -1.85 -9.00 -3.80
C GLU A 41 -0.33 -9.22 -3.86
N GLU A 42 0.22 -9.30 -5.06
CA GLU A 42 1.67 -9.45 -5.28
C GLU A 42 2.48 -8.28 -4.73
N LYS A 43 2.06 -7.04 -5.03
CA LYS A 43 2.73 -5.84 -4.50
C LYS A 43 2.62 -5.77 -2.97
N THR A 44 1.50 -6.19 -2.42
CA THR A 44 1.29 -6.23 -0.97
C THR A 44 2.21 -7.24 -0.30
N LEU A 45 2.33 -8.45 -0.84
CA LEU A 45 3.27 -9.45 -0.32
C LEU A 45 4.72 -9.01 -0.45
N THR A 46 5.09 -8.42 -1.58
CA THR A 46 6.43 -7.85 -1.79
C THR A 46 6.73 -6.73 -0.78
N ALA A 47 5.77 -5.85 -0.52
CA ALA A 47 5.91 -4.78 0.46
C ALA A 47 6.12 -5.32 1.89
N ILE A 48 5.44 -6.40 2.25
CA ILE A 48 5.65 -7.08 3.54
C ILE A 48 7.07 -7.66 3.62
N GLN A 49 7.52 -8.33 2.59
CA GLN A 49 8.85 -8.95 2.52
C GLN A 49 9.99 -7.92 2.52
N THR A 50 9.78 -6.78 1.88
CA THR A 50 10.78 -5.70 1.77
C THR A 50 10.65 -4.62 2.83
N GLU A 51 9.75 -4.81 3.80
CA GLU A 51 9.51 -3.86 4.89
C GLU A 51 9.09 -2.46 4.41
N ASN A 52 8.28 -2.41 3.35
CA ASN A 52 7.73 -1.15 2.85
C ASN A 52 6.51 -0.73 3.69
N TYR A 53 6.78 -0.22 4.89
CA TYR A 53 5.77 0.17 5.87
C TYR A 53 4.85 1.26 5.35
N GLU A 54 5.40 2.24 4.64
CA GLU A 54 4.64 3.35 4.08
C GLU A 54 3.56 2.86 3.10
N TYR A 55 3.92 1.93 2.22
CA TYR A 55 2.99 1.36 1.25
C TYR A 55 1.84 0.62 1.96
N ILE A 56 2.15 -0.23 2.93
CA ILE A 56 1.15 -0.98 3.70
C ILE A 56 0.25 -0.03 4.50
N ASP A 57 0.82 0.94 5.19
CA ASP A 57 0.08 1.92 5.98
C ASP A 57 -0.87 2.74 5.10
N GLN A 58 -0.41 3.22 3.96
CA GLN A 58 -1.23 3.95 2.99
C GLN A 58 -2.40 3.11 2.45
N LEU A 59 -2.18 1.84 2.14
CA LEU A 59 -3.24 0.94 1.69
C LEU A 59 -4.30 0.72 2.77
N ILE A 60 -3.89 0.58 4.02
CA ILE A 60 -4.81 0.42 5.17
C ILE A 60 -5.60 1.71 5.41
N GLN A 61 -4.93 2.86 5.47
CA GLN A 61 -5.56 4.15 5.72
C GLN A 61 -6.54 4.55 4.61
N SER A 62 -6.23 4.23 3.36
CA SER A 62 -7.11 4.48 2.22
C SER A 62 -8.27 3.49 2.10
N GLY A 63 -8.32 2.45 2.94
CA GLY A 63 -9.34 1.41 2.89
C GLY A 63 -9.18 0.42 1.74
N LYS A 64 -8.07 0.44 1.00
CA LYS A 64 -7.82 -0.49 -0.10
C LYS A 64 -7.54 -1.91 0.36
N ILE A 65 -6.96 -2.07 1.56
CA ILE A 65 -6.78 -3.37 2.21
C ILE A 65 -7.35 -3.35 3.63
N ASN A 66 -7.81 -4.52 4.07
CA ASN A 66 -8.13 -4.77 5.47
C ASN A 66 -6.92 -5.44 6.13
N PRO A 67 -6.44 -4.97 7.30
CA PRO A 67 -5.29 -5.60 7.99
C PRO A 67 -5.48 -7.09 8.28
N ARG A 68 -6.73 -7.55 8.38
CA ARG A 68 -7.08 -8.96 8.64
C ARG A 68 -7.38 -9.77 7.39
N MET A 69 -7.21 -9.18 6.19
CA MET A 69 -7.44 -9.91 4.95
C MET A 69 -6.44 -11.07 4.77
N LYS A 70 -6.84 -12.05 3.99
CA LYS A 70 -5.97 -13.18 3.64
C LYS A 70 -5.48 -13.06 2.19
N ILE A 71 -4.23 -13.43 1.98
CA ILE A 71 -3.66 -13.66 0.65
C ILE A 71 -3.06 -15.07 0.66
N ASN A 72 -3.38 -15.86 -0.35
CA ASN A 72 -2.94 -17.27 -0.43
C ASN A 72 -3.30 -18.07 0.84
N GLY A 73 -4.50 -17.85 1.37
CA GLY A 73 -5.00 -18.57 2.55
C GLY A 73 -4.38 -18.18 3.88
N LYS A 74 -3.57 -17.11 3.93
CA LYS A 74 -2.90 -16.64 5.15
C LYS A 74 -3.19 -15.17 5.39
N PRO A 75 -3.59 -14.78 6.62
CA PRO A 75 -3.65 -13.36 6.98
C PRO A 75 -2.32 -12.64 6.71
N LEU A 76 -2.37 -11.34 6.41
CA LEU A 76 -1.16 -10.54 6.11
C LEU A 76 -0.11 -10.62 7.21
N ILE A 77 -0.53 -10.61 8.47
CA ILE A 77 0.37 -10.69 9.63
C ILE A 77 1.11 -12.03 9.71
N ILE A 78 0.53 -13.11 9.23
CA ILE A 78 1.20 -14.42 9.12
C ILE A 78 2.29 -14.38 8.04
N HIS A 79 2.05 -13.71 6.92
CA HIS A 79 3.11 -13.49 5.92
C HIS A 79 4.30 -12.73 6.52
N ALA A 80 4.04 -11.70 7.33
CA ALA A 80 5.09 -10.97 8.04
C ALA A 80 5.85 -11.89 9.02
N ALA A 81 5.15 -12.77 9.72
CA ALA A 81 5.77 -13.73 10.64
C ALA A 81 6.66 -14.75 9.91
N ILE A 82 6.21 -15.28 8.78
CA ILE A 82 6.97 -16.23 7.95
C ILE A 82 8.32 -15.63 7.51
N HIS A 83 8.32 -14.34 7.16
CA HIS A 83 9.51 -13.62 6.69
C HIS A 83 10.30 -12.93 7.81
N ASP A 84 9.99 -13.22 9.07
CA ASP A 84 10.65 -12.64 10.26
C ASP A 84 10.63 -11.10 10.32
N LYS A 85 9.51 -10.50 9.90
CA LYS A 85 9.34 -9.04 9.84
C LYS A 85 8.62 -8.51 11.08
N ALA A 86 9.34 -8.40 12.20
CA ALA A 86 8.78 -8.01 13.51
C ALA A 86 8.09 -6.64 13.48
N GLU A 87 8.69 -5.64 12.84
CA GLU A 87 8.13 -4.29 12.73
C GLU A 87 6.85 -4.28 11.86
N MET A 88 6.79 -5.11 10.83
CA MET A 88 5.58 -5.27 10.01
C MET A 88 4.46 -5.95 10.80
N ILE A 89 4.80 -6.92 11.65
CA ILE A 89 3.85 -7.52 12.61
C ILE A 89 3.28 -6.45 13.53
N LEU A 90 4.13 -5.58 14.08
CA LEU A 90 3.70 -4.49 14.94
C LEU A 90 2.79 -3.50 14.21
N LEU A 91 3.15 -3.11 12.99
CA LEU A 91 2.32 -2.22 12.16
C LEU A 91 0.93 -2.81 11.93
N LEU A 92 0.84 -4.06 11.49
CA LEU A 92 -0.44 -4.73 11.22
C LEU A 92 -1.25 -4.93 12.51
N ALA A 93 -0.58 -5.26 13.61
CA ALA A 93 -1.24 -5.40 14.91
C ALA A 93 -1.83 -4.09 15.42
N THR A 94 -1.15 -2.96 15.24
CA THR A 94 -1.68 -1.63 15.61
C THR A 94 -2.92 -1.25 14.81
N HIS A 95 -3.06 -1.78 13.61
CA HIS A 95 -4.25 -1.62 12.79
C HIS A 95 -5.33 -2.70 13.03
N GLY A 96 -5.17 -3.52 14.04
CA GLY A 96 -6.19 -4.48 14.48
C GLY A 96 -6.05 -5.92 13.95
N ALA A 97 -4.92 -6.28 13.33
CA ALA A 97 -4.71 -7.63 12.80
C ALA A 97 -4.71 -8.73 13.86
N MET A 98 -4.49 -8.38 15.13
CA MET A 98 -4.50 -9.30 16.28
C MET A 98 -5.76 -9.22 17.13
N LEU A 99 -6.78 -8.45 16.75
CA LEU A 99 -8.06 -8.40 17.48
C LEU A 99 -8.78 -9.75 17.49
N VAL A 100 -8.56 -10.54 16.46
CA VAL A 100 -8.97 -11.94 16.38
C VAL A 100 -7.70 -12.74 16.11
N GLU A 101 -7.54 -13.90 16.73
CA GLU A 101 -6.38 -14.76 16.52
C GLU A 101 -6.17 -15.00 15.02
N PRO A 102 -5.04 -14.58 14.44
CA PRO A 102 -4.77 -14.82 13.02
C PRO A 102 -4.45 -16.29 12.79
N ILE A 103 -5.31 -16.93 12.01
CA ILE A 103 -5.22 -18.37 11.67
C ILE A 103 -5.28 -18.51 10.16
N CYS A 104 -4.39 -19.32 9.58
CA CYS A 104 -4.43 -19.64 8.15
C CYS A 104 -5.51 -20.68 7.82
N ASP A 105 -5.75 -20.89 6.54
CA ASP A 105 -6.76 -21.86 6.07
C ASP A 105 -6.45 -23.31 6.48
N GLU A 106 -5.19 -23.62 6.79
CA GLU A 106 -4.76 -24.93 7.31
C GLU A 106 -4.95 -25.08 8.84
N GLY A 107 -5.43 -24.04 9.51
CA GLY A 107 -5.68 -24.04 10.95
C GLY A 107 -4.47 -23.72 11.83
N LYS A 108 -3.35 -23.29 11.26
CA LYS A 108 -2.16 -22.90 11.99
C LYS A 108 -2.21 -21.44 12.40
N ASP A 109 -1.78 -21.13 13.62
CA ASP A 109 -1.71 -19.76 14.13
C ASP A 109 -0.39 -19.07 13.74
N ILE A 110 -0.29 -17.79 14.08
CA ILE A 110 0.88 -16.96 13.75
C ILE A 110 2.16 -17.47 14.43
N MET A 111 2.07 -17.97 15.66
CA MET A 111 3.25 -18.48 16.39
C MET A 111 3.76 -19.79 15.80
N GLU A 112 2.87 -20.67 15.36
CA GLU A 112 3.23 -21.91 14.68
C GLU A 112 3.99 -21.61 13.39
N HIS A 113 3.51 -20.67 12.57
CA HIS A 113 4.22 -20.24 11.37
C HIS A 113 5.59 -19.63 11.67
N ALA A 114 5.70 -18.78 12.69
CA ALA A 114 6.96 -18.20 13.09
C ALA A 114 7.98 -19.26 13.53
N LYS A 115 7.54 -20.25 14.28
CA LYS A 115 8.40 -21.37 14.72
C LYS A 115 8.86 -22.25 13.56
N GLU A 116 7.96 -22.63 12.67
CA GLU A 116 8.28 -23.45 11.49
C GLU A 116 9.30 -22.79 10.55
N ASN A 117 9.31 -21.47 10.50
CA ASN A 117 10.21 -20.69 9.65
C ASN A 117 11.46 -20.18 10.39
N ASN A 118 11.67 -20.57 11.64
CA ASN A 118 12.77 -20.08 12.49
C ASN A 118 12.81 -18.54 12.61
N ALA A 119 11.64 -17.91 12.58
CA ALA A 119 11.48 -16.47 12.62
C ALA A 119 11.56 -15.95 14.05
N ILE A 120 12.78 -15.79 14.58
CA ILE A 120 13.05 -15.50 15.99
C ILE A 120 12.52 -14.11 16.39
N HIS A 121 12.71 -13.11 15.55
CA HIS A 121 12.23 -11.74 15.80
C HIS A 121 10.71 -11.67 15.79
N ALA A 122 10.09 -12.38 14.85
CA ALA A 122 8.64 -12.51 14.80
C ALA A 122 8.09 -13.19 16.05
N GLN A 123 8.69 -14.28 16.51
CA GLN A 123 8.29 -14.96 17.76
C GLN A 123 8.33 -14.02 18.97
N ALA A 124 9.43 -13.28 19.10
CA ALA A 124 9.59 -12.29 20.18
C ALA A 124 8.52 -11.21 20.11
N GLN A 125 8.26 -10.65 18.93
CA GLN A 125 7.25 -9.62 18.73
C GLN A 125 5.83 -10.12 19.03
N ILE A 126 5.50 -11.34 18.62
CA ILE A 126 4.20 -11.96 18.92
C ILE A 126 4.00 -12.12 20.44
N ILE A 127 5.03 -12.56 21.16
CA ILE A 127 4.98 -12.68 22.61
C ILE A 127 4.71 -11.32 23.27
N ILE A 128 5.40 -10.28 22.83
CA ILE A 128 5.21 -8.92 23.34
C ILE A 128 3.78 -8.41 23.11
N ILE A 129 3.24 -8.63 21.94
CA ILE A 129 1.88 -8.20 21.61
C ILE A 129 0.82 -8.94 22.42
N LYS A 130 1.02 -10.22 22.66
CA LYS A 130 0.08 -11.07 23.42
C LYS A 130 0.19 -10.91 24.95
N ALA A 131 1.27 -10.31 25.41
CA ALA A 131 1.46 -10.04 26.83
C ALA A 131 0.58 -8.90 27.32
#